data_f9818459eb13508a4189a1ff916921ff
#
_entry.id   f9818459eb13508a4189a1ff916921ff
#
_cell.length_a   1.000
_cell.length_b   1.000
_cell.length_c   1.000
_cell.angle_alpha   90.00
_cell.angle_beta   90.00
_cell.angle_gamma   90.00
#
_symmetry.space_group_name_H-M   'P 1'
#
loop_
_entity.id
_entity.type
_entity.pdbx_description
1 polymer ?
#
loop_
_entity_poly.entity_id
_entity_poly.type
_entity_poly.pdbx_seq_one_letter_code
_entity_poly.pdbx_strand_id
1 'polypeptide(L)'
;MKVKYLEKFYVAGITTRTNNKIELDETTAQIPQLWQRYVDENIESKTFNKSRNLAMYGVYNKYEKDVNSDYDYTIGVEVTKFKNAITIEKDRYLVFSKKGEFPKVVIETWHEVWNYFASKECVYERVYNFDFEKYSKDDEIEIY
;
A
#
# COMPACT_ATOMS: atom_id res chain seq x y z
N MET A 1 -7.28 -14.63 4.23
CA MET A 1 -7.92 -13.92 3.11
C MET A 1 -9.40 -13.73 3.40
N LYS A 2 -9.88 -12.54 3.28
CA LYS A 2 -11.31 -12.22 3.47
C LYS A 2 -11.71 -11.03 2.60
N VAL A 3 -13.01 -10.85 2.38
CA VAL A 3 -13.57 -9.71 1.65
C VAL A 3 -14.03 -8.66 2.65
N LYS A 4 -13.61 -7.41 2.43
CA LYS A 4 -14.06 -6.26 3.23
C LYS A 4 -14.64 -5.17 2.32
N TYR A 5 -15.69 -4.51 2.80
CA TYR A 5 -16.20 -3.28 2.19
C TYR A 5 -15.58 -2.10 2.91
N LEU A 6 -15.05 -1.15 2.13
CA LEU A 6 -14.49 0.08 2.68
C LEU A 6 -15.23 1.29 2.11
N GLU A 7 -15.49 2.25 2.98
CA GLU A 7 -15.95 3.57 2.55
C GLU A 7 -14.77 4.35 1.97
N LYS A 8 -15.06 5.36 1.16
CA LYS A 8 -14.06 6.25 0.60
C LYS A 8 -13.25 6.94 1.71
N PHE A 9 -11.93 7.00 1.54
CA PHE A 9 -11.05 7.74 2.45
C PHE A 9 -9.86 8.32 1.68
N TYR A 10 -9.10 9.18 2.35
CA TYR A 10 -8.00 9.92 1.75
C TYR A 10 -6.70 9.62 2.46
N VAL A 11 -5.62 9.51 1.69
CA VAL A 11 -4.26 9.30 2.22
C VAL A 11 -3.35 10.39 1.69
N ALA A 12 -2.64 11.06 2.59
CA ALA A 12 -1.67 12.09 2.24
C ALA A 12 -0.28 11.69 2.69
N GLY A 13 0.72 11.95 1.87
CA GLY A 13 2.12 11.63 2.15
C GLY A 13 3.03 11.95 0.98
N ILE A 14 4.03 11.12 0.80
CA ILE A 14 5.04 11.28 -0.26
C ILE A 14 5.00 10.10 -1.22
N THR A 15 5.33 10.38 -2.49
CA THR A 15 5.13 9.43 -3.60
C THR A 15 6.42 9.24 -4.40
N THR A 16 6.63 8.02 -4.88
CA THR A 16 7.61 7.71 -5.92
C THR A 16 6.96 6.89 -7.02
N ARG A 17 7.45 7.03 -8.26
CA ARG A 17 7.02 6.19 -9.36
C ARG A 17 8.07 5.13 -9.63
N THR A 18 7.66 3.87 -9.67
CA THR A 18 8.56 2.73 -9.78
C THR A 18 7.87 1.54 -10.46
N ASN A 19 8.52 0.39 -10.47
CA ASN A 19 7.94 -0.87 -10.94
C ASN A 19 8.58 -2.05 -10.19
N ASN A 20 7.99 -3.22 -10.30
CA ASN A 20 8.48 -4.41 -9.58
C ASN A 20 9.90 -4.81 -9.98
N LYS A 21 10.28 -4.62 -11.23
CA LYS A 21 11.65 -4.91 -11.68
C LYS A 21 12.69 -4.06 -10.95
N ILE A 22 12.41 -2.76 -10.82
CA ILE A 22 13.26 -1.83 -10.07
C ILE A 22 13.32 -2.23 -8.59
N GLU A 23 12.17 -2.57 -8.01
CA GLU A 23 12.06 -2.87 -6.57
C GLU A 23 12.68 -4.20 -6.18
N LEU A 24 12.76 -5.18 -7.09
CA LEU A 24 13.40 -6.47 -6.83
C LEU A 24 14.93 -6.39 -6.77
N ASP A 25 15.52 -5.34 -7.29
CA ASP A 25 16.97 -5.08 -7.23
C ASP A 25 17.29 -4.11 -6.08
N GLU A 26 18.01 -4.59 -5.08
CA GLU A 26 18.37 -3.80 -3.89
C GLU A 26 19.12 -2.51 -4.24
N THR A 27 19.87 -2.51 -5.36
CA THR A 27 20.64 -1.34 -5.78
C THR A 27 19.79 -0.25 -6.43
N THR A 28 18.61 -0.59 -6.92
CA THR A 28 17.69 0.33 -7.61
C THR A 28 16.39 0.58 -6.86
N ALA A 29 16.07 -0.24 -5.85
CA ALA A 29 14.82 -0.14 -5.10
C ALA A 29 14.59 1.25 -4.53
N GLN A 30 13.43 1.81 -4.78
CA GLN A 30 13.05 3.16 -4.34
C GLN A 30 12.14 3.17 -3.11
N ILE A 31 11.37 2.12 -2.91
CA ILE A 31 10.41 2.05 -1.79
C ILE A 31 11.11 2.12 -0.43
N PRO A 32 12.20 1.36 -0.17
CA PRO A 32 12.91 1.49 1.11
C PRO A 32 13.45 2.90 1.35
N GLN A 33 13.94 3.56 0.31
CA GLN A 33 14.44 4.94 0.39
C GLN A 33 13.32 5.91 0.69
N LEU A 34 12.13 5.70 0.14
CA LEU A 34 10.96 6.53 0.41
C LEU A 34 10.52 6.40 1.87
N TRP A 35 10.52 5.18 2.43
CA TRP A 35 10.26 4.94 3.83
C TRP A 35 11.27 5.65 4.73
N GLN A 36 12.55 5.59 4.38
CA GLN A 36 13.60 6.26 5.13
C GLN A 36 13.40 7.78 5.11
N ARG A 37 13.08 8.33 3.96
CA ARG A 37 12.78 9.75 3.81
C ARG A 37 11.55 10.16 4.61
N TYR A 38 10.52 9.34 4.62
CA TYR A 38 9.29 9.59 5.37
C TYR A 38 9.57 9.77 6.87
N VAL A 39 10.43 8.91 7.41
CA VAL A 39 10.85 8.96 8.81
C VAL A 39 11.80 10.15 9.06
N ASP A 40 12.85 10.28 8.26
CA ASP A 40 13.91 11.28 8.47
C ASP A 40 13.40 12.72 8.35
N GLU A 41 12.49 12.98 7.42
CA GLU A 41 11.89 14.31 7.23
C GLU A 41 10.66 14.53 8.11
N ASN A 42 10.31 13.57 8.94
CA ASN A 42 9.18 13.65 9.87
C ASN A 42 7.87 14.05 9.17
N ILE A 43 7.59 13.41 8.04
CA ILE A 43 6.47 13.75 7.17
C ILE A 43 5.13 13.61 7.90
N GLU A 44 4.99 12.56 8.72
CA GLU A 44 3.74 12.31 9.46
C GLU A 44 3.34 13.51 10.32
N SER A 45 4.29 14.08 11.09
CA SER A 45 4.00 15.20 11.97
C SER A 45 3.70 16.49 11.21
N LYS A 46 4.16 16.60 9.97
CA LYS A 46 3.92 17.76 9.10
C LYS A 46 2.63 17.66 8.30
N THR A 47 1.95 16.52 8.36
CA THR A 47 0.72 16.28 7.61
C THR A 47 -0.46 16.97 8.28
N PHE A 48 -1.19 17.79 7.50
CA PHE A 48 -2.38 18.48 7.97
C PHE A 48 -3.62 17.60 7.86
N ASN A 49 -4.60 17.87 8.72
CA ASN A 49 -5.91 17.22 8.68
C ASN A 49 -5.87 15.71 8.90
N LYS A 50 -4.93 15.21 9.69
CA LYS A 50 -4.86 13.78 10.02
C LYS A 50 -6.16 13.32 10.68
N SER A 51 -6.64 12.14 10.29
CA SER A 51 -7.77 11.50 10.94
C SER A 51 -7.34 10.89 12.28
N ARG A 52 -8.30 10.32 13.02
CA ARG A 52 -8.03 9.59 14.26
C ARG A 52 -7.43 8.20 14.01
N ASN A 53 -7.46 7.74 12.78
CA ASN A 53 -6.83 6.48 12.37
C ASN A 53 -5.32 6.65 12.37
N LEU A 54 -4.62 5.94 13.26
CA LEU A 54 -3.17 6.03 13.43
C LEU A 54 -2.39 5.08 12.53
N ALA A 55 -3.06 4.31 11.69
CA ALA A 55 -2.39 3.40 10.77
C ALA A 55 -1.61 4.17 9.71
N MET A 56 -0.51 3.57 9.25
CA MET A 56 0.25 4.05 8.10
C MET A 56 -0.15 3.25 6.86
N TYR A 57 -0.07 3.87 5.71
CA TYR A 57 -0.47 3.27 4.44
C TYR A 57 0.66 3.34 3.42
N GLY A 58 0.83 2.25 2.66
CA GLY A 58 1.60 2.26 1.43
C GLY A 58 0.64 1.99 0.28
N VAL A 59 0.39 2.97 -0.56
CA VAL A 59 -0.63 2.90 -1.60
C VAL A 59 0.01 2.73 -2.97
N TYR A 60 -0.39 1.69 -3.68
CA TYR A 60 -0.04 1.44 -5.08
C TYR A 60 -1.20 1.90 -5.95
N ASN A 61 -0.95 2.83 -6.84
CA ASN A 61 -1.98 3.29 -7.79
C ASN A 61 -1.36 3.80 -9.09
N LYS A 62 -2.20 4.25 -9.99
CA LYS A 62 -1.77 4.76 -11.30
C LYS A 62 -0.93 3.75 -12.06
N TYR A 63 -1.33 2.49 -12.01
CA TYR A 63 -0.71 1.44 -12.81
C TYR A 63 -0.85 1.79 -14.29
N GLU A 64 0.25 1.69 -15.03
CA GLU A 64 0.22 1.94 -16.47
C GLU A 64 -0.59 0.88 -17.21
N LYS A 65 -0.44 -0.40 -16.83
CA LYS A 65 -1.18 -1.53 -17.41
C LYS A 65 -1.53 -2.59 -16.38
N ASP A 66 -0.53 -3.27 -15.83
CA ASP A 66 -0.67 -4.46 -14.99
C ASP A 66 0.46 -4.56 -13.96
N VAL A 67 0.65 -5.74 -13.39
CA VAL A 67 1.67 -6.01 -12.37
C VAL A 67 3.11 -5.76 -12.85
N ASN A 68 3.35 -5.77 -14.16
CA ASN A 68 4.69 -5.58 -14.75
C ASN A 68 4.94 -4.14 -15.21
N SER A 69 3.97 -3.25 -15.02
CA SER A 69 4.05 -1.86 -15.45
C SER A 69 4.47 -0.94 -14.31
N ASP A 70 4.74 0.32 -14.66
CA ASP A 70 4.99 1.36 -13.68
C ASP A 70 3.75 1.67 -12.86
N TYR A 71 3.97 2.04 -11.61
CA TYR A 71 2.94 2.49 -10.69
C TYR A 71 3.49 3.58 -9.77
N ASP A 72 2.58 4.33 -9.16
CA ASP A 72 2.94 5.22 -8.06
C ASP A 72 2.85 4.44 -6.74
N TYR A 73 3.81 4.67 -5.86
CA TYR A 73 3.76 4.20 -4.49
C TYR A 73 3.82 5.39 -3.54
N THR A 74 2.83 5.52 -2.69
CA THR A 74 2.70 6.62 -1.74
C THR A 74 2.70 6.10 -0.31
N ILE A 75 3.55 6.68 0.53
CA ILE A 75 3.54 6.42 1.97
C ILE A 75 2.83 7.59 2.64
N GLY A 76 1.87 7.30 3.49
CA GLY A 76 1.13 8.34 4.16
C GLY A 76 0.21 7.86 5.26
N VAL A 77 -0.62 8.76 5.73
CA VAL A 77 -1.64 8.52 6.75
C VAL A 77 -3.00 9.00 6.25
N GLU A 78 -4.06 8.45 6.84
CA GLU A 78 -5.40 8.90 6.51
C GLU A 78 -5.62 10.34 6.95
N VAL A 79 -6.20 11.13 6.04
CA VAL A 79 -6.58 12.53 6.28
C VAL A 79 -8.07 12.73 6.02
N THR A 80 -8.60 13.81 6.55
CA THR A 80 -10.05 14.08 6.47
C THR A 80 -10.46 14.87 5.24
N LYS A 81 -9.49 15.42 4.47
CA LYS A 81 -9.73 16.26 3.30
C LYS A 81 -9.03 15.72 2.07
N PHE A 82 -9.67 15.85 0.92
CA PHE A 82 -9.18 15.30 -0.35
C PHE A 82 -8.03 16.09 -0.98
N LYS A 83 -7.87 17.37 -0.65
CA LYS A 83 -6.86 18.24 -1.27
C LYS A 83 -5.45 17.76 -0.96
N ASN A 84 -4.64 17.60 -1.99
CA ASN A 84 -3.26 17.07 -1.90
C ASN A 84 -3.19 15.68 -1.28
N ALA A 85 -4.23 14.87 -1.51
CA ALA A 85 -4.31 13.50 -1.00
C ALA A 85 -4.76 12.56 -2.12
N ILE A 86 -4.45 11.27 -1.93
CA ILE A 86 -4.97 10.21 -2.78
C ILE A 86 -6.35 9.82 -2.27
N THR A 87 -7.31 9.71 -3.17
CA THR A 87 -8.64 9.19 -2.84
C THR A 87 -8.64 7.67 -3.02
N ILE A 88 -8.86 6.95 -1.93
CA ILE A 88 -9.15 5.51 -1.98
C ILE A 88 -10.67 5.39 -2.12
N GLU A 89 -11.13 4.91 -3.26
CA GLU A 89 -12.56 4.84 -3.55
C GLU A 89 -13.26 3.79 -2.70
N LYS A 90 -14.53 4.03 -2.42
CA LYS A 90 -15.41 3.06 -1.82
C LYS A 90 -15.46 1.81 -2.71
N ASP A 91 -15.13 0.66 -2.16
CA ASP A 91 -15.17 -0.59 -2.90
C ASP A 91 -15.14 -1.80 -1.98
N ARG A 92 -15.22 -2.94 -2.59
CA ARG A 92 -15.04 -4.24 -1.97
C ARG A 92 -13.63 -4.72 -2.24
N TYR A 93 -12.88 -5.02 -1.20
CA TYR A 93 -11.47 -5.41 -1.28
C TYR A 93 -11.27 -6.84 -0.80
N LEU A 94 -10.37 -7.54 -1.46
CA LEU A 94 -9.86 -8.80 -0.98
C LEU A 94 -8.67 -8.50 -0.08
N VAL A 95 -8.72 -8.95 1.17
CA VAL A 95 -7.75 -8.56 2.20
C VAL A 95 -6.93 -9.76 2.65
N PHE A 96 -5.61 -9.60 2.60
CA PHE A 96 -4.63 -10.56 3.13
C PHE A 96 -3.98 -9.92 4.36
N SER A 97 -3.96 -10.64 5.49
CA SER A 97 -3.36 -10.12 6.71
C SER A 97 -2.37 -11.09 7.33
N LYS A 98 -1.34 -10.55 7.98
CA LYS A 98 -0.32 -11.34 8.64
C LYS A 98 0.35 -10.53 9.75
N LYS A 99 0.73 -11.21 10.83
CA LYS A 99 1.55 -10.64 11.90
C LYS A 99 2.96 -11.18 11.82
N GLY A 100 3.95 -10.35 12.11
CA GLY A 100 5.35 -10.75 12.13
C GLY A 100 6.30 -9.58 12.09
N GLU A 101 7.57 -9.89 11.96
CA GLU A 101 8.64 -8.89 11.92
C GLU A 101 8.69 -8.18 10.56
N PHE A 102 8.87 -6.87 10.59
CA PHE A 102 9.10 -6.07 9.41
C PHE A 102 10.59 -6.05 9.04
N PRO A 103 10.97 -6.04 7.77
CA PRO A 103 10.11 -6.03 6.57
C PRO A 103 9.68 -7.41 6.08
N LYS A 104 10.14 -8.49 6.71
CA LYS A 104 9.91 -9.85 6.27
C LYS A 104 8.42 -10.17 6.08
N VAL A 105 7.58 -9.78 7.03
CA VAL A 105 6.13 -10.05 6.98
C VAL A 105 5.46 -9.41 5.76
N VAL A 106 5.95 -8.26 5.32
CA VAL A 106 5.42 -7.57 4.12
C VAL A 106 5.68 -8.39 2.87
N ILE A 107 6.91 -8.86 2.71
CA ILE A 107 7.33 -9.69 1.58
C ILE A 107 6.55 -11.00 1.55
N GLU A 108 6.42 -11.65 2.68
CA GLU A 108 5.66 -12.90 2.81
C GLU A 108 4.19 -12.72 2.44
N THR A 109 3.58 -11.61 2.86
CA THR A 109 2.17 -11.34 2.57
C THR A 109 1.96 -11.05 1.09
N TRP A 110 2.86 -10.31 0.45
CA TRP A 110 2.80 -10.10 -1.01
C TRP A 110 2.97 -11.41 -1.78
N HIS A 111 3.83 -12.32 -1.32
CA HIS A 111 3.93 -13.65 -1.92
C HIS A 111 2.62 -14.42 -1.84
N GLU A 112 1.89 -14.31 -0.74
CA GLU A 112 0.57 -14.92 -0.61
C GLU A 112 -0.44 -14.32 -1.62
N VAL A 113 -0.41 -13.00 -1.81
CA VAL A 113 -1.25 -12.32 -2.81
C VAL A 113 -0.94 -12.84 -4.21
N TRP A 114 0.33 -12.85 -4.59
CA TRP A 114 0.74 -13.29 -5.93
C TRP A 114 0.42 -14.76 -6.17
N ASN A 115 0.67 -15.61 -5.19
CA ASN A 115 0.36 -17.05 -5.28
C ASN A 115 -1.15 -17.28 -5.45
N TYR A 116 -1.97 -16.52 -4.73
CA TYR A 116 -3.42 -16.62 -4.87
C TYR A 116 -3.86 -16.30 -6.31
N PHE A 117 -3.42 -15.16 -6.86
CA PHE A 117 -3.84 -14.74 -8.21
C PHE A 117 -3.22 -15.58 -9.33
N ALA A 118 -2.14 -16.31 -9.06
CA ALA A 118 -1.56 -17.29 -9.99
C ALA A 118 -2.23 -18.66 -9.88
N SER A 119 -3.03 -18.91 -8.84
CA SER A 119 -3.68 -20.17 -8.57
C SER A 119 -4.86 -20.42 -9.53
N LYS A 120 -5.08 -21.70 -9.88
CA LYS A 120 -6.26 -22.13 -10.63
C LYS A 120 -7.56 -22.02 -9.81
N GLU A 121 -7.45 -21.92 -8.50
CA GLU A 121 -8.60 -21.79 -7.57
C GLU A 121 -9.01 -20.34 -7.34
N CYS A 122 -8.31 -19.39 -7.96
CA CYS A 122 -8.60 -17.98 -7.87
C CYS A 122 -9.95 -17.66 -8.53
N VAL A 123 -10.87 -17.10 -7.74
CA VAL A 123 -12.21 -16.71 -8.23
C VAL A 123 -12.35 -15.21 -8.43
N TYR A 124 -11.32 -14.45 -8.07
CA TYR A 124 -11.30 -12.99 -8.21
C TYR A 124 -10.24 -12.57 -9.21
N GLU A 125 -10.44 -11.39 -9.79
CA GLU A 125 -9.52 -10.79 -10.75
C GLU A 125 -9.00 -9.46 -10.21
N ARG A 126 -7.69 -9.22 -10.37
CA ARG A 126 -7.10 -7.93 -9.98
C ARG A 126 -7.48 -6.87 -11.00
N VAL A 127 -7.91 -5.71 -10.52
CA VAL A 127 -8.31 -4.60 -11.40
C VAL A 127 -7.20 -3.55 -11.59
N TYR A 128 -6.10 -3.61 -10.83
CA TYR A 128 -4.95 -2.71 -10.94
C TYR A 128 -5.31 -1.22 -10.86
N ASN A 129 -6.32 -0.88 -10.04
CA ASN A 129 -6.68 0.50 -9.74
C ASN A 129 -5.94 0.97 -8.49
N PHE A 130 -6.18 0.30 -7.37
CA PHE A 130 -5.56 0.55 -6.09
C PHE A 130 -5.27 -0.76 -5.42
N ASP A 131 -4.05 -0.89 -4.92
CA ASP A 131 -3.72 -1.85 -3.89
C ASP A 131 -3.08 -1.06 -2.75
N PHE A 132 -3.30 -1.45 -1.51
CA PHE A 132 -2.63 -0.74 -0.43
C PHE A 132 -2.29 -1.65 0.74
N GLU A 133 -1.19 -1.30 1.37
CA GLU A 133 -0.71 -1.90 2.61
C GLU A 133 -1.17 -1.00 3.75
N LYS A 134 -1.74 -1.62 4.78
CA LYS A 134 -2.10 -0.93 6.00
C LYS A 134 -1.26 -1.49 7.14
N TYR A 135 -0.50 -0.62 7.79
CA TYR A 135 0.39 -0.96 8.89
C TYR A 135 -0.24 -0.51 10.20
N SER A 136 -0.67 -1.48 11.01
CA SER A 136 -1.23 -1.23 12.33
C SER A 136 -0.14 -1.32 13.40
N LYS A 137 -0.43 -0.80 14.61
CA LYS A 137 0.54 -0.76 15.70
C LYS A 137 0.93 -2.14 16.27
N ASP A 138 0.19 -3.18 15.95
CA ASP A 138 0.34 -4.51 16.55
C ASP A 138 1.17 -5.46 15.68
N ASP A 139 2.18 -4.96 14.97
CA ASP A 139 3.02 -5.75 14.06
C ASP A 139 2.20 -6.51 13.01
N GLU A 140 1.07 -5.94 12.61
CA GLU A 140 0.18 -6.51 11.63
C GLU A 140 0.21 -5.70 10.34
N ILE A 141 0.32 -6.42 9.22
CA ILE A 141 0.11 -5.87 7.89
C ILE A 141 -1.19 -6.43 7.31
N GLU A 142 -1.96 -5.57 6.68
CA GLU A 142 -3.08 -5.95 5.82
C GLU A 142 -2.81 -5.42 4.42
N ILE A 143 -2.98 -6.27 3.42
CA ILE A 143 -2.90 -5.87 2.00
C ILE A 143 -4.30 -5.96 1.40
N TYR A 144 -4.74 -4.84 0.86
CA TYR A 144 -6.06 -4.65 0.25
C TYR A 144 -5.95 -4.59 -1.26
#